data_d827b5d1f59b68aa83a3e612339cead5
#
_entry.id   d827b5d1f59b68aa83a3e612339cead5
#
_cell.length_a   1.000
_cell.length_b   1.000
_cell.length_c   1.000
_cell.angle_alpha   90.00
_cell.angle_beta   90.00
_cell.angle_gamma   90.00
#
_symmetry.space_group_name_H-M   'P 1'
#
loop_
_entity.id
_entity.type
_entity.pdbx_description
1 polymer ?
#
loop_
_entity_poly.entity_id
_entity_poly.type
_entity_poly.pdbx_seq_one_letter_code
_entity_poly.pdbx_strand_id
1 'polypeptide(L)'
;MVRTAFSCLSDIPTRLVCFSDDLDGLRKVPTNIPNSKKLEADLDLPLTSVRDPFGKFESFGDHNNAKLKEFLDNYNLKYNFESATKNYKDGAFDEALIKILENYENIISIQL
;
A
#
# COMPACT_ATOMS: atom_id res chain seq x y z
N MET A 1 1.94 -7.59 17.87
CA MET A 1 1.25 -8.01 19.11
C MET A 1 0.31 -9.19 18.89
N VAL A 2 -0.76 -9.10 18.11
CA VAL A 2 -1.73 -10.21 17.91
C VAL A 2 -1.07 -11.50 17.42
N ARG A 3 -0.25 -11.43 16.37
CA ARG A 3 0.50 -12.59 15.85
C ARG A 3 1.39 -13.24 16.91
N THR A 4 2.11 -12.44 17.69
CA THR A 4 3.00 -12.92 18.75
C THR A 4 2.22 -13.64 19.85
N ALA A 5 1.10 -13.03 20.29
CA ALA A 5 0.21 -13.65 21.28
C ALA A 5 -0.38 -14.97 20.75
N PHE A 6 -0.84 -14.99 19.49
CA PHE A 6 -1.36 -16.21 18.87
C PHE A 6 -0.30 -17.33 18.80
N SER A 7 0.95 -16.99 18.43
CA SER A 7 2.05 -17.97 18.38
C SER A 7 2.43 -18.56 19.74
N CYS A 8 2.06 -17.89 20.84
CA CYS A 8 2.24 -18.46 22.19
C CYS A 8 1.14 -19.46 22.58
N LEU A 9 0.01 -19.44 21.86
CA LEU A 9 -1.19 -20.24 22.16
C LEU A 9 -1.45 -21.35 21.15
N SER A 10 -0.77 -21.33 20.00
CA SER A 10 -1.05 -22.24 18.89
C SER A 10 0.19 -22.47 18.05
N ASP A 11 0.38 -23.71 17.60
CA ASP A 11 1.43 -24.11 16.66
C ASP A 11 1.06 -23.85 15.19
N ILE A 12 -0.10 -23.25 14.91
CA ILE A 12 -0.52 -22.91 13.55
C ILE A 12 0.42 -21.81 13.00
N PRO A 13 1.06 -22.06 11.84
CA PRO A 13 1.96 -21.09 11.27
C PRO A 13 1.19 -19.82 10.83
N THR A 14 1.76 -18.67 11.15
CA THR A 14 1.19 -17.37 10.81
C THR A 14 2.19 -16.51 10.04
N ARG A 15 1.69 -15.68 9.13
CA ARG A 15 2.51 -14.66 8.48
C ARG A 15 1.89 -13.28 8.70
N LEU A 16 2.75 -12.27 8.82
CA LEU A 16 2.36 -10.88 8.80
C LEU A 16 2.58 -10.35 7.38
N VAL A 17 1.54 -9.86 6.75
CA VAL A 17 1.64 -9.17 5.46
C VAL A 17 1.46 -7.68 5.72
N CYS A 18 2.42 -6.88 5.28
CA CYS A 18 2.33 -5.44 5.25
C CYS A 18 2.03 -5.03 3.80
N PHE A 19 0.77 -4.77 3.52
CA PHE A 19 0.32 -4.34 2.20
C PHE A 19 0.35 -2.81 2.15
N SER A 20 1.12 -2.26 1.21
CA SER A 20 1.16 -0.81 0.97
C SER A 20 0.25 -0.45 -0.19
N ASP A 21 -0.68 0.46 0.05
CA ASP A 21 -1.59 1.01 -0.96
C ASP A 21 -0.94 2.20 -1.69
N ASP A 22 0.26 1.95 -2.22
CA ASP A 22 1.11 2.94 -2.90
C ASP A 22 0.60 3.36 -4.28
N LEU A 23 -0.47 2.72 -4.77
CA LEU A 23 -1.18 3.09 -6.00
C LEU A 23 -2.24 4.18 -5.78
N ASP A 24 -2.61 4.47 -4.53
CA ASP A 24 -3.55 5.53 -4.21
C ASP A 24 -3.11 6.89 -4.75
N GLY A 25 -4.07 7.67 -5.21
CA GLY A 25 -3.84 9.02 -5.73
C GLY A 25 -3.55 10.04 -4.63
N LEU A 26 -2.69 11.00 -4.91
CA LEU A 26 -2.44 12.16 -4.05
C LEU A 26 -3.67 13.08 -4.06
N ARG A 27 -4.63 12.86 -3.16
CA ARG A 27 -5.89 13.63 -3.11
C ARG A 27 -5.74 15.04 -2.51
N LYS A 28 -4.71 15.24 -1.71
CA LYS A 28 -4.43 16.52 -1.04
C LYS A 28 -2.94 16.63 -0.74
N VAL A 29 -2.40 17.81 -0.98
CA VAL A 29 -1.00 18.09 -0.62
C VAL A 29 -0.88 18.31 0.89
N PRO A 30 -0.06 17.52 1.60
CA PRO A 30 0.22 17.77 3.02
C PRO A 30 0.94 19.11 3.21
N THR A 31 0.53 19.88 4.21
CA THR A 31 1.11 21.22 4.48
C THR A 31 2.38 21.16 5.33
N ASN A 32 2.64 20.04 5.98
CA ASN A 32 3.74 19.82 6.93
C ASN A 32 4.96 19.11 6.34
N ILE A 33 5.10 19.09 5.00
CA ILE A 33 6.21 18.49 4.29
C ILE A 33 6.97 19.53 3.45
N PRO A 34 8.27 19.32 3.19
CA PRO A 34 9.04 20.22 2.34
C PRO A 34 8.50 20.20 0.89
N ASN A 35 8.76 21.28 0.16
CA ASN A 35 8.38 21.40 -1.25
C ASN A 35 6.89 21.16 -1.56
N SER A 36 6.00 21.31 -0.59
CA SER A 36 4.55 21.05 -0.74
C SER A 36 3.94 21.74 -1.97
N LYS A 37 4.31 22.99 -2.25
CA LYS A 37 3.82 23.72 -3.43
C LYS A 37 4.12 23.05 -4.77
N LYS A 38 5.23 22.29 -4.85
CA LYS A 38 5.59 21.58 -6.08
C LYS A 38 4.70 20.36 -6.32
N LEU A 39 4.07 19.84 -5.27
CA LEU A 39 3.16 18.70 -5.36
C LEU A 39 1.76 19.06 -5.84
N GLU A 40 1.41 20.35 -5.91
CA GLU A 40 0.12 20.78 -6.43
C GLU A 40 -0.10 20.35 -7.90
N ALA A 41 0.99 20.27 -8.67
CA ALA A 41 0.97 19.78 -10.03
C ALA A 41 0.85 18.25 -10.16
N ASP A 42 1.09 17.55 -9.05
CA ASP A 42 1.08 16.08 -8.99
C ASP A 42 -0.21 15.55 -8.31
N LEU A 43 -1.21 16.44 -8.06
CA LEU A 43 -2.51 16.02 -7.53
C LEU A 43 -3.16 14.98 -8.45
N ASP A 44 -3.89 14.06 -7.84
CA ASP A 44 -4.58 12.93 -8.46
C ASP A 44 -3.68 11.89 -9.14
N LEU A 45 -2.35 12.10 -9.18
CA LEU A 45 -1.41 11.08 -9.62
C LEU A 45 -1.25 9.99 -8.52
N PRO A 46 -1.02 8.73 -8.92
CA PRO A 46 -0.64 7.68 -7.98
C PRO A 46 0.63 8.07 -7.20
N LEU A 47 0.71 7.74 -5.92
CA LEU A 47 1.86 8.09 -5.07
C LEU A 47 3.20 7.63 -5.65
N THR A 48 3.22 6.53 -6.41
CA THR A 48 4.39 6.04 -7.14
C THR A 48 4.76 6.87 -8.37
N SER A 49 3.90 7.80 -8.80
CA SER A 49 4.16 8.78 -9.87
C SER A 49 4.35 10.20 -9.35
N VAL A 50 4.07 10.43 -8.08
CA VAL A 50 4.30 11.71 -7.39
C VAL A 50 5.78 11.81 -7.03
N ARG A 51 6.43 12.93 -7.37
CA ARG A 51 7.83 13.17 -7.00
C ARG A 51 8.01 13.19 -5.47
N ASP A 52 9.13 12.65 -4.99
CA ASP A 52 9.43 12.68 -3.55
C ASP A 52 9.70 14.12 -3.08
N PRO A 53 8.88 14.67 -2.17
CA PRO A 53 9.09 16.04 -1.67
C PRO A 53 10.37 16.18 -0.83
N PHE A 54 10.93 15.09 -0.33
CA PHE A 54 12.16 15.05 0.45
C PHE A 54 13.40 14.86 -0.42
N GLY A 55 13.25 14.48 -1.69
CA GLY A 55 14.33 14.28 -2.65
C GLY A 55 15.27 13.11 -2.34
N LYS A 56 14.78 12.10 -1.63
CA LYS A 56 15.56 10.92 -1.22
C LYS A 56 15.28 9.69 -2.07
N PHE A 57 14.11 9.62 -2.68
CA PHE A 57 13.62 8.50 -3.47
C PHE A 57 13.08 8.99 -4.82
N GLU A 58 12.80 8.08 -5.72
CA GLU A 58 12.24 8.40 -7.03
C GLU A 58 10.83 8.95 -6.93
N SER A 59 10.03 8.37 -6.02
CA SER A 59 8.63 8.76 -5.81
C SER A 59 8.28 8.96 -4.34
N PHE A 60 7.17 9.63 -4.09
CA PHE A 60 6.61 9.77 -2.75
C PHE A 60 6.09 8.44 -2.22
N GLY A 61 5.60 7.57 -3.11
CA GLY A 61 5.25 6.18 -2.76
C GLY A 61 6.46 5.40 -2.25
N ASP A 62 7.61 5.48 -2.92
CA ASP A 62 8.85 4.83 -2.50
C ASP A 62 9.36 5.36 -1.16
N HIS A 63 9.26 6.69 -0.95
CA HIS A 63 9.60 7.30 0.33
C HIS A 63 8.75 6.73 1.47
N ASN A 64 7.44 6.70 1.30
CA ASN A 64 6.51 6.18 2.30
C ASN A 64 6.74 4.68 2.56
N ASN A 65 6.96 3.89 1.50
CA ASN A 65 7.28 2.48 1.60
C ASN A 65 8.58 2.23 2.38
N ALA A 66 9.62 3.04 2.13
CA ALA A 66 10.86 2.94 2.87
C ALA A 66 10.68 3.27 4.35
N LYS A 67 9.91 4.31 4.67
CA LYS A 67 9.60 4.69 6.06
C LYS A 67 8.79 3.63 6.79
N LEU A 68 7.83 3.01 6.11
CA LEU A 68 7.04 1.92 6.68
C LEU A 68 7.90 0.70 7.00
N LYS A 69 8.81 0.32 6.08
CA LYS A 69 9.76 -0.77 6.32
C LYS A 69 10.70 -0.46 7.48
N GLU A 70 11.29 0.74 7.51
CA GLU A 70 12.15 1.20 8.61
C GLU A 70 11.41 1.09 9.97
N PHE A 71 10.15 1.51 10.02
CA PHE A 71 9.31 1.38 11.21
C PHE A 71 9.14 -0.08 11.64
N LEU A 72 8.78 -0.98 10.72
CA LEU A 72 8.56 -2.40 11.00
C LEU A 72 9.86 -3.08 11.47
N ASP A 73 10.99 -2.74 10.85
CA ASP A 73 12.31 -3.27 11.18
C ASP A 73 12.77 -2.82 12.58
N ASN A 74 12.50 -1.57 12.96
CA ASN A 74 12.81 -1.05 14.30
C ASN A 74 12.09 -1.81 15.42
N TYR A 75 10.94 -2.43 15.13
CA TYR A 75 10.22 -3.30 16.05
C TYR A 75 10.57 -4.78 15.89
N ASN A 76 11.59 -5.13 15.10
CA ASN A 76 12.02 -6.50 14.80
C ASN A 76 10.85 -7.40 14.32
N LEU A 77 9.93 -6.85 13.56
CA LEU A 77 8.78 -7.59 13.02
C LEU A 77 9.21 -8.38 11.78
N LYS A 78 8.93 -9.68 11.79
CA LYS A 78 9.06 -10.50 10.57
C LYS A 78 7.79 -10.33 9.74
N TYR A 79 7.90 -9.74 8.57
CA TYR A 79 6.78 -9.44 7.67
C TYR A 79 7.12 -9.72 6.21
N ASN A 80 6.09 -9.91 5.41
CA ASN A 80 6.17 -9.87 3.95
C ASN A 80 5.65 -8.51 3.50
N PHE A 81 6.46 -7.74 2.80
CA PHE A 81 6.04 -6.45 2.25
C PHE A 81 5.46 -6.66 0.85
N GLU A 82 4.27 -6.12 0.62
CA GLU A 82 3.57 -6.14 -0.66
C GLU A 82 3.22 -4.72 -1.08
N SER A 83 3.50 -4.37 -2.33
CA SER A 83 3.14 -3.09 -2.95
C SER A 83 1.92 -3.29 -3.83
N ALA A 84 0.88 -2.46 -3.69
CA ALA A 84 -0.28 -2.48 -4.56
C ALA A 84 0.14 -2.25 -6.02
N THR A 85 0.95 -1.22 -6.28
CA THR A 85 1.47 -0.92 -7.62
C THR A 85 2.16 -2.12 -8.26
N LYS A 86 3.02 -2.81 -7.50
CA LYS A 86 3.72 -4.00 -8.00
C LYS A 86 2.75 -5.13 -8.29
N ASN A 87 1.85 -5.45 -7.38
CA ASN A 87 0.89 -6.53 -7.55
C ASN A 87 -0.04 -6.31 -8.75
N TYR A 88 -0.51 -5.07 -8.99
CA TYR A 88 -1.29 -4.73 -10.18
C TYR A 88 -0.48 -4.88 -11.46
N LYS A 89 0.76 -4.37 -11.49
CA LYS A 89 1.63 -4.48 -12.67
C LYS A 89 2.02 -5.91 -13.01
N ASP A 90 2.19 -6.75 -12.00
CA ASP A 90 2.55 -8.16 -12.16
C ASP A 90 1.32 -9.05 -12.48
N GLY A 91 0.11 -8.47 -12.54
CA GLY A 91 -1.13 -9.19 -12.83
C GLY A 91 -1.61 -10.09 -11.67
N ALA A 92 -1.11 -9.88 -10.44
CA ALA A 92 -1.46 -10.73 -9.30
C ALA A 92 -2.97 -10.74 -8.97
N PHE A 93 -3.69 -9.71 -9.39
CA PHE A 93 -5.13 -9.56 -9.16
C PHE A 93 -5.99 -9.85 -10.39
N ASP A 94 -5.41 -10.12 -11.56
CA ASP A 94 -6.14 -10.22 -12.82
C ASP A 94 -7.26 -11.27 -12.77
N GLU A 95 -6.95 -12.47 -12.27
CA GLU A 95 -7.95 -13.54 -12.14
C GLU A 95 -9.11 -13.15 -11.20
N ALA A 96 -8.78 -12.49 -10.08
CA ALA A 96 -9.79 -12.03 -9.13
C ALA A 96 -10.64 -10.89 -9.71
N LEU A 97 -10.04 -9.96 -10.42
CA LEU A 97 -10.74 -8.87 -11.09
C LEU A 97 -11.68 -9.38 -12.18
N ILE A 98 -11.25 -10.36 -12.98
CA ILE A 98 -12.12 -11.00 -13.98
C ILE A 98 -13.34 -11.63 -13.30
N LYS A 99 -13.15 -12.40 -12.23
CA LYS A 99 -14.26 -12.98 -11.46
C LYS A 99 -15.22 -11.95 -10.89
N ILE A 100 -14.72 -10.81 -10.42
CA ILE A 100 -15.54 -9.70 -9.93
C ILE A 100 -16.36 -9.12 -11.08
N LEU A 101 -15.77 -8.89 -12.24
CA LEU A 101 -16.47 -8.37 -13.42
C LEU A 101 -17.53 -9.33 -13.93
N GLU A 102 -17.25 -10.64 -13.98
CA GLU A 102 -18.21 -11.67 -14.37
C GLU A 102 -19.42 -11.75 -13.43
N ASN A 103 -19.24 -11.36 -12.17
CA ASN A 103 -20.29 -11.39 -11.14
C ASN A 103 -20.82 -10.00 -10.75
N TYR A 104 -20.52 -8.98 -11.56
CA TYR A 104 -20.80 -7.58 -11.23
C TYR A 104 -22.25 -7.33 -10.82
N GLU A 105 -23.23 -7.81 -11.61
CA GLU A 105 -24.66 -7.62 -11.34
C GLU A 105 -25.08 -8.26 -9.99
N ASN A 106 -24.54 -9.43 -9.69
CA ASN A 106 -24.81 -10.11 -8.41
C ASN A 106 -24.25 -9.32 -7.23
N ILE A 107 -23.03 -8.79 -7.37
CA ILE A 107 -22.35 -7.99 -6.32
C ILE A 107 -23.16 -6.71 -6.05
N ILE A 108 -23.54 -5.97 -7.10
CA ILE A 108 -24.33 -4.75 -6.97
C ILE A 108 -25.68 -5.01 -6.33
N SER A 109 -26.35 -6.12 -6.66
CA SER A 109 -27.65 -6.47 -6.08
C SER A 109 -27.60 -6.73 -4.57
N ILE A 110 -26.41 -7.05 -4.01
CA ILE A 110 -26.20 -7.26 -2.58
C ILE A 110 -25.88 -5.94 -1.86
N GLN A 111 -25.23 -4.99 -2.55
CA GLN A 111 -24.80 -3.71 -1.97
C GLN A 111 -25.90 -2.65 -1.92
N LEU A 112 -26.96 -2.81 -2.68
CA LEU A 112 -28.12 -1.91 -2.73
C LEU A 112 -29.24 -2.44 -1.86
#